data_edaebe572d1b6bc4aab2bde1660f0cdb
#
_entry.id   edaebe572d1b6bc4aab2bde1660f0cdb
#
_cell.length_a   1.000
_cell.length_b   1.000
_cell.length_c   1.000
_cell.angle_alpha   90.00
_cell.angle_beta   90.00
_cell.angle_gamma   90.00
#
_symmetry.space_group_name_H-M   'P 1'
#
loop_
_entity.id
_entity.type
_entity.pdbx_description
1 polymer ?
#
loop_
_entity_poly.entity_id
_entity_poly.type
_entity_poly.pdbx_seq_one_letter_code
_entity_poly.pdbx_strand_id
1 'polypeptide(L)'
;MEAHGHFDIWVDNKVVLARLRGSWNQEMAQRYADDFKQVAQPFINGRWAHIVYLDDWELGTPEFESVIAELVTWVIDNGLKRTAQVYSPSMLKQYQMDKLVKESINDFERRVFREESEAFEWLSHEGYPVQRALLHPMSA
;
A
#
# COMPACT_ATOMS: atom_id res chain seq x y z
N MET A 1 -10.45 -2.00 -23.76
CA MET A 1 -9.02 -1.69 -23.61
C MET A 1 -8.44 -2.42 -22.42
N GLU A 2 -7.29 -2.99 -22.58
CA GLU A 2 -6.67 -3.73 -21.52
C GLU A 2 -6.08 -2.82 -20.45
N ALA A 3 -6.14 -3.27 -19.21
CA ALA A 3 -5.43 -2.60 -18.15
C ALA A 3 -3.93 -2.84 -18.34
N HIS A 4 -3.14 -1.79 -18.17
CA HIS A 4 -1.69 -1.88 -18.24
C HIS A 4 -1.05 -1.92 -16.86
N GLY A 5 -1.86 -2.08 -15.83
CA GLY A 5 -1.39 -2.12 -14.46
C GLY A 5 -0.91 -3.50 -14.05
N HIS A 6 0.00 -3.50 -13.10
CA HIS A 6 0.53 -4.72 -12.50
C HIS A 6 0.68 -4.50 -11.01
N PHE A 7 0.65 -5.58 -10.24
CA PHE A 7 0.95 -5.49 -8.82
C PHE A 7 1.59 -6.78 -8.33
N ASP A 8 2.37 -6.64 -7.25
CA ASP A 8 2.90 -7.76 -6.50
C ASP A 8 2.57 -7.53 -5.04
N ILE A 9 2.16 -8.57 -4.33
CA ILE A 9 1.85 -8.50 -2.90
C ILE A 9 2.60 -9.61 -2.20
N TRP A 10 3.28 -9.27 -1.10
CA TRP A 10 3.97 -10.29 -0.30
C TRP A 10 3.94 -9.87 1.17
N VAL A 11 4.41 -10.75 2.04
CA VAL A 11 4.34 -10.55 3.50
C VAL A 11 5.72 -10.74 4.11
N ASP A 12 6.04 -9.88 5.07
CA ASP A 12 7.23 -10.04 5.90
C ASP A 12 6.83 -9.69 7.34
N ASN A 13 6.89 -10.67 8.24
CA ASN A 13 6.41 -10.52 9.61
C ASN A 13 4.93 -10.09 9.61
N LYS A 14 4.61 -8.99 10.27
CA LYS A 14 3.25 -8.45 10.33
C LYS A 14 3.05 -7.29 9.37
N VAL A 15 3.78 -7.30 8.27
CA VAL A 15 3.70 -6.25 7.27
C VAL A 15 3.30 -6.85 5.94
N VAL A 16 2.26 -6.28 5.33
CA VAL A 16 1.87 -6.63 3.96
C VAL A 16 2.51 -5.59 3.06
N LEU A 17 3.29 -6.06 2.08
CA LEU A 17 3.98 -5.18 1.15
C LEU A 17 3.36 -5.33 -0.24
N ALA A 18 3.25 -4.21 -0.95
CA ALA A 18 2.71 -4.22 -2.31
C ALA A 18 3.48 -3.26 -3.19
N ARG A 19 3.73 -3.68 -4.42
CA ARG A 19 4.30 -2.82 -5.45
C ARG A 19 3.29 -2.66 -6.55
N LEU A 20 2.94 -1.42 -6.88
CA LEU A 20 1.98 -1.11 -7.94
C LEU A 20 2.74 -0.52 -9.12
N ARG A 21 2.37 -0.94 -10.33
CA ARG A 21 3.01 -0.46 -11.56
C ARG A 21 1.97 -0.18 -12.62
N GLY A 22 2.24 0.81 -13.45
CA GLY A 22 1.44 1.11 -14.62
C GLY A 22 0.17 1.87 -14.31
N SER A 23 -0.71 1.93 -15.31
CA SER A 23 -1.97 2.66 -15.25
C SER A 23 -3.08 1.73 -14.78
N TRP A 24 -3.90 2.21 -13.86
CA TRP A 24 -4.90 1.38 -13.22
C TRP A 24 -6.31 1.86 -13.54
N ASN A 25 -7.17 0.91 -13.87
CA ASN A 25 -8.61 1.14 -14.03
C ASN A 25 -9.35 0.40 -12.92
N GLN A 26 -10.69 0.43 -12.97
CA GLN A 26 -11.52 -0.18 -11.96
C GLN A 26 -11.28 -1.69 -11.84
N GLU A 27 -11.14 -2.37 -12.97
CA GLU A 27 -10.93 -3.82 -12.97
C GLU A 27 -9.64 -4.20 -12.26
N MET A 28 -8.55 -3.49 -12.56
CA MET A 28 -7.27 -3.75 -11.91
C MET A 28 -7.34 -3.45 -10.42
N ALA A 29 -8.00 -2.36 -10.04
CA ALA A 29 -8.18 -2.01 -8.64
C ALA A 29 -8.96 -3.09 -7.90
N GLN A 30 -9.99 -3.65 -8.52
CA GLN A 30 -10.78 -4.70 -7.89
C GLN A 30 -9.97 -5.98 -7.70
N ARG A 31 -9.17 -6.35 -8.69
CA ARG A 31 -8.30 -7.52 -8.57
C ARG A 31 -7.29 -7.34 -7.44
N TYR A 32 -6.70 -6.16 -7.35
CA TYR A 32 -5.77 -5.84 -6.28
C TYR A 32 -6.46 -5.90 -4.92
N ALA A 33 -7.66 -5.31 -4.81
CA ALA A 33 -8.38 -5.30 -3.55
C ALA A 33 -8.72 -6.73 -3.09
N ASP A 34 -9.15 -7.58 -4.01
CA ASP A 34 -9.50 -8.96 -3.69
C ASP A 34 -8.27 -9.75 -3.23
N ASP A 35 -7.16 -9.62 -3.96
CA ASP A 35 -5.93 -10.31 -3.60
C ASP A 35 -5.34 -9.78 -2.29
N PHE A 36 -5.40 -8.47 -2.10
CA PHE A 36 -4.89 -7.87 -0.86
C PHE A 36 -5.65 -8.41 0.36
N LYS A 37 -6.97 -8.47 0.26
CA LYS A 37 -7.77 -8.99 1.37
C LYS A 37 -7.44 -10.44 1.69
N GLN A 38 -7.20 -11.26 0.68
CA GLN A 38 -6.79 -12.65 0.91
C GLN A 38 -5.44 -12.73 1.63
N VAL A 39 -4.47 -11.94 1.19
CA VAL A 39 -3.14 -11.94 1.80
C VAL A 39 -3.21 -11.44 3.24
N ALA A 40 -4.08 -10.47 3.51
CA ALA A 40 -4.19 -9.87 4.83
C ALA A 40 -4.99 -10.72 5.83
N GLN A 41 -5.73 -11.72 5.38
CA GLN A 41 -6.59 -12.52 6.25
C GLN A 41 -5.92 -13.03 7.53
N PRO A 42 -4.68 -13.53 7.50
CA PRO A 42 -4.06 -14.00 8.75
C PRO A 42 -3.84 -12.92 9.79
N PHE A 43 -3.93 -11.64 9.42
CA PHE A 43 -3.58 -10.52 10.31
C PHE A 43 -4.79 -9.76 10.84
N ILE A 44 -6.01 -10.04 10.36
CA ILE A 44 -7.17 -9.20 10.64
C ILE A 44 -7.62 -9.22 12.10
N ASN A 45 -7.19 -10.19 12.87
CA ASN A 45 -7.52 -10.28 14.30
C ASN A 45 -6.49 -9.63 15.18
N GLY A 46 -5.52 -8.95 14.60
CA GLY A 46 -4.45 -8.30 15.35
C GLY A 46 -4.10 -6.96 14.73
N ARG A 47 -2.92 -6.49 15.06
CA ARG A 47 -2.39 -5.21 14.55
C ARG A 47 -1.33 -5.52 13.50
N TRP A 48 -1.35 -4.77 12.41
CA TRP A 48 -0.42 -5.00 11.30
C TRP A 48 -0.13 -3.71 10.56
N ALA A 49 0.83 -3.76 9.65
CA ALA A 49 1.25 -2.60 8.89
C ALA A 49 1.33 -2.93 7.40
N HIS A 50 1.49 -1.89 6.59
CA HIS A 50 1.52 -2.00 5.15
C HIS A 50 2.59 -1.08 4.58
N ILE A 51 3.32 -1.57 3.57
CA ILE A 51 4.20 -0.74 2.74
C ILE A 51 3.71 -0.86 1.32
N VAL A 52 3.54 0.27 0.64
CA VAL A 52 3.19 0.27 -0.77
C VAL A 52 4.22 1.09 -1.55
N TYR A 53 4.75 0.49 -2.62
CA TYR A 53 5.73 1.10 -3.50
C TYR A 53 5.01 1.66 -4.72
N LEU A 54 5.09 2.97 -4.91
CA LEU A 54 4.31 3.68 -5.92
C LEU A 54 5.17 4.42 -6.96
N ASP A 55 6.48 4.21 -6.96
CA ASP A 55 7.33 4.92 -7.93
C ASP A 55 6.96 4.62 -9.38
N ASP A 56 6.64 3.37 -9.67
CA ASP A 56 6.29 2.94 -11.02
C ASP A 56 4.79 2.97 -11.30
N TRP A 57 4.00 3.42 -10.34
CA TRP A 57 2.57 3.53 -10.49
C TRP A 57 2.21 4.86 -11.15
N GLU A 58 1.33 4.79 -12.15
CA GLU A 58 0.74 5.95 -12.76
C GLU A 58 -0.64 6.18 -12.15
N LEU A 59 -1.23 7.32 -12.41
CA LEU A 59 -2.50 7.65 -11.77
C LEU A 59 -3.61 6.70 -12.21
N GLY A 60 -4.55 6.46 -11.32
CA GLY A 60 -5.73 5.66 -11.63
C GLY A 60 -6.85 6.49 -12.22
N THR A 61 -7.79 5.81 -12.87
CA THR A 61 -9.02 6.46 -13.40
C THR A 61 -9.93 6.85 -12.23
N PRO A 62 -10.94 7.70 -12.47
CA PRO A 62 -11.89 8.04 -11.40
C PRO A 62 -12.57 6.82 -10.78
N GLU A 63 -12.88 5.81 -11.59
CA GLU A 63 -13.53 4.59 -11.10
C GLU A 63 -12.63 3.77 -10.16
N PHE A 64 -11.32 3.88 -10.35
CA PHE A 64 -10.34 3.28 -9.46
C PHE A 64 -10.49 3.80 -8.02
N GLU A 65 -10.81 5.08 -7.86
CA GLU A 65 -10.85 5.70 -6.55
C GLU A 65 -11.87 5.08 -5.61
N SER A 66 -13.06 4.75 -6.10
CA SER A 66 -14.09 4.16 -5.24
C SER A 66 -13.68 2.77 -4.74
N VAL A 67 -13.04 1.98 -5.58
CA VAL A 67 -12.60 0.64 -5.19
C VAL A 67 -11.51 0.72 -4.12
N ILE A 68 -10.54 1.62 -4.32
CA ILE A 68 -9.45 1.77 -3.36
C ILE A 68 -9.95 2.36 -2.05
N ALA A 69 -10.90 3.30 -2.09
CA ALA A 69 -11.47 3.86 -0.87
C ALA A 69 -12.16 2.77 -0.03
N GLU A 70 -12.87 1.84 -0.67
CA GLU A 70 -13.47 0.72 0.03
C GLU A 70 -12.39 -0.18 0.66
N LEU A 71 -11.33 -0.46 -0.08
CA LEU A 71 -10.23 -1.27 0.45
C LEU A 71 -9.60 -0.59 1.66
N VAL A 72 -9.36 0.72 1.59
CA VAL A 72 -8.79 1.48 2.70
C VAL A 72 -9.65 1.37 3.95
N THR A 73 -10.97 1.52 3.80
CA THR A 73 -11.89 1.37 4.91
C THR A 73 -11.78 -0.04 5.51
N TRP A 74 -11.77 -1.05 4.65
CA TRP A 74 -11.69 -2.43 5.10
C TRP A 74 -10.41 -2.71 5.90
N VAL A 75 -9.25 -2.26 5.40
CA VAL A 75 -7.99 -2.55 6.07
C VAL A 75 -7.89 -1.84 7.42
N ILE A 76 -8.36 -0.60 7.51
CA ILE A 76 -8.35 0.13 8.78
C ILE A 76 -9.29 -0.54 9.79
N ASP A 77 -10.48 -0.96 9.34
CA ASP A 77 -11.42 -1.65 10.20
C ASP A 77 -10.91 -3.03 10.65
N ASN A 78 -9.95 -3.60 9.95
CA ASN A 78 -9.43 -4.92 10.21
C ASN A 78 -8.00 -4.94 10.74
N GLY A 79 -7.60 -3.88 11.43
CA GLY A 79 -6.37 -3.92 12.22
C GLY A 79 -5.17 -3.23 11.64
N LEU A 80 -5.26 -2.64 10.44
CA LEU A 80 -4.14 -1.88 9.89
C LEU A 80 -3.87 -0.64 10.74
N LYS A 81 -2.64 -0.48 11.21
CA LYS A 81 -2.26 0.63 12.08
C LYS A 81 -1.28 1.61 11.45
N ARG A 82 -0.42 1.13 10.56
CA ARG A 82 0.58 1.99 9.91
C ARG A 82 0.67 1.67 8.44
N THR A 83 0.70 2.70 7.62
CA THR A 83 0.96 2.55 6.18
C THR A 83 2.11 3.47 5.78
N ALA A 84 3.14 2.89 5.20
CA ALA A 84 4.24 3.62 4.60
C ALA A 84 4.07 3.60 3.08
N GLN A 85 4.01 4.78 2.47
CA GLN A 85 3.95 4.92 1.02
C GLN A 85 5.32 5.38 0.53
N VAL A 86 5.91 4.61 -0.38
CA VAL A 86 7.26 4.89 -0.88
C VAL A 86 7.16 5.37 -2.32
N TYR A 87 7.48 6.63 -2.55
CA TYR A 87 7.54 7.19 -3.90
C TYR A 87 8.27 8.52 -3.89
N SER A 88 8.85 8.86 -5.04
CA SER A 88 9.47 10.15 -5.24
C SER A 88 8.39 11.24 -5.30
N PRO A 89 8.67 12.46 -4.86
CA PRO A 89 7.67 13.52 -4.84
C PRO A 89 6.99 13.70 -6.19
N SER A 90 5.67 13.70 -6.17
CA SER A 90 4.82 13.97 -7.31
C SER A 90 3.55 14.60 -6.78
N MET A 91 3.28 15.84 -7.21
CA MET A 91 2.10 16.55 -6.74
C MET A 91 0.82 15.80 -7.08
N LEU A 92 0.77 15.18 -8.25
CA LEU A 92 -0.43 14.47 -8.68
C LEU A 92 -0.65 13.19 -7.87
N LYS A 93 0.40 12.41 -7.66
CA LYS A 93 0.30 11.20 -6.84
C LYS A 93 -0.10 11.53 -5.41
N GLN A 94 0.53 12.55 -4.84
CA GLN A 94 0.22 12.96 -3.48
C GLN A 94 -1.21 13.45 -3.38
N TYR A 95 -1.67 14.24 -4.34
CA TYR A 95 -3.05 14.71 -4.36
C TYR A 95 -4.04 13.55 -4.37
N GLN A 96 -3.83 12.57 -5.22
CA GLN A 96 -4.73 11.42 -5.30
C GLN A 96 -4.67 10.57 -4.03
N MET A 97 -3.48 10.34 -3.47
CA MET A 97 -3.34 9.56 -2.24
C MET A 97 -3.95 10.28 -1.03
N ASP A 98 -3.81 11.60 -0.96
CA ASP A 98 -4.40 12.37 0.14
C ASP A 98 -5.93 12.29 0.13
N LYS A 99 -6.53 12.16 -1.07
CA LYS A 99 -7.97 11.97 -1.18
C LYS A 99 -8.41 10.58 -0.71
N LEU A 100 -7.59 9.57 -0.98
CA LEU A 100 -7.96 8.18 -0.75
C LEU A 100 -7.65 7.69 0.65
N VAL A 101 -6.57 8.19 1.25
CA VAL A 101 -6.09 7.71 2.54
C VAL A 101 -5.79 8.90 3.43
N LYS A 102 -6.45 8.99 4.56
CA LYS A 102 -6.16 10.03 5.53
C LYS A 102 -4.80 9.81 6.16
N GLU A 103 -4.13 10.90 6.55
CA GLU A 103 -2.84 10.80 7.22
C GLU A 103 -2.97 10.15 8.58
N SER A 104 -4.07 10.42 9.28
CA SER A 104 -4.33 9.77 10.56
C SER A 104 -5.82 9.69 10.81
N ILE A 105 -6.24 8.61 11.45
CA ILE A 105 -7.59 8.44 11.95
C ILE A 105 -7.51 7.43 13.11
N ASN A 106 -7.97 7.85 14.29
CA ASN A 106 -7.82 7.08 15.51
C ASN A 106 -6.33 6.77 15.74
N ASP A 107 -5.92 5.49 15.82
CA ASP A 107 -4.50 5.15 15.96
C ASP A 107 -3.87 4.66 14.65
N PHE A 108 -4.55 4.86 13.52
CA PHE A 108 -3.98 4.62 12.20
C PHE A 108 -3.18 5.84 11.74
N GLU A 109 -2.02 5.60 11.14
CA GLU A 109 -1.17 6.67 10.61
C GLU A 109 -0.56 6.27 9.29
N ARG A 110 -0.56 7.21 8.32
CA ARG A 110 0.06 7.07 7.01
C ARG A 110 1.20 8.07 6.89
N ARG A 111 2.34 7.60 6.39
CA ARG A 111 3.46 8.51 6.05
C ARG A 111 4.01 8.19 4.68
N VAL A 112 4.55 9.22 4.03
CA VAL A 112 5.17 9.12 2.71
C VAL A 112 6.68 9.23 2.86
N PHE A 113 7.40 8.35 2.19
CA PHE A 113 8.87 8.32 2.22
C PHE A 113 9.40 8.26 0.80
N ARG A 114 10.56 8.86 0.57
CA ARG A 114 11.26 8.74 -0.71
C ARG A 114 12.00 7.43 -0.83
N GLU A 115 12.54 6.96 0.30
CA GLU A 115 13.42 5.80 0.33
C GLU A 115 12.82 4.67 1.15
N GLU A 116 12.99 3.47 0.64
CA GLU A 116 12.54 2.27 1.35
C GLU A 116 13.14 2.17 2.74
N SER A 117 14.41 2.52 2.88
CA SER A 117 15.11 2.43 4.17
C SER A 117 14.45 3.30 5.24
N GLU A 118 13.98 4.47 4.86
CA GLU A 118 13.28 5.36 5.79
C GLU A 118 11.95 4.77 6.23
N ALA A 119 11.23 4.15 5.30
CA ALA A 119 9.98 3.49 5.62
C ALA A 119 10.19 2.32 6.59
N PHE A 120 11.23 1.52 6.33
CA PHE A 120 11.56 0.38 7.21
C PHE A 120 11.93 0.87 8.62
N GLU A 121 12.70 1.94 8.70
CA GLU A 121 13.10 2.50 9.98
C GLU A 121 11.88 2.98 10.77
N TRP A 122 10.98 3.70 10.13
CA TRP A 122 9.77 4.17 10.78
C TRP A 122 8.91 3.00 11.26
N LEU A 123 8.67 2.01 10.41
CA LEU A 123 7.85 0.86 10.79
C LEU A 123 8.50 0.05 11.93
N SER A 124 9.82 -0.07 11.91
CA SER A 124 10.52 -0.74 13.00
C SER A 124 10.31 -0.02 14.33
N HIS A 125 10.38 1.31 14.33
CA HIS A 125 10.11 2.13 15.50
C HIS A 125 8.67 1.96 16.00
N GLU A 126 7.75 1.74 15.07
CA GLU A 126 6.34 1.58 15.42
C GLU A 126 5.97 0.15 15.83
N GLY A 127 6.94 -0.76 15.82
CA GLY A 127 6.71 -2.14 16.24
C GLY A 127 6.46 -3.12 15.09
N TYR A 128 6.73 -2.72 13.86
CA TYR A 128 6.49 -3.56 12.67
C TYR A 128 7.78 -3.70 11.85
N PRO A 129 8.77 -4.45 12.34
CA PRO A 129 10.03 -4.57 11.62
C PRO A 129 9.87 -5.36 10.33
N VAL A 130 10.59 -4.91 9.30
CA VAL A 130 10.66 -5.59 8.01
C VAL A 130 12.12 -5.94 7.78
N GLN A 131 12.38 -7.19 7.41
CA GLN A 131 13.74 -7.69 7.28
C GLN A 131 14.23 -7.75 5.84
N ARG A 132 13.31 -7.73 4.87
CA ARG A 132 13.66 -7.89 3.47
C ARG A 132 13.40 -6.62 2.67
N ALA A 133 14.44 -6.10 2.05
CA ALA A 133 14.29 -5.01 1.09
C ALA A 133 13.54 -5.50 -0.14
N LEU A 134 12.82 -4.58 -0.78
CA LEU A 134 12.08 -4.86 -2.01
C LEU A 134 12.97 -5.52 -3.07
N LEU A 135 14.18 -5.01 -3.24
CA LEU A 135 15.04 -5.46 -4.32
C LEU A 135 15.62 -6.86 -4.14
N HIS A 136 15.56 -7.40 -2.93
CA HIS A 136 16.07 -8.74 -2.71
C HIS A 136 15.36 -9.81 -3.54
N PRO A 137 14.03 -9.89 -3.53
CA PRO A 137 13.34 -10.85 -4.39
C PRO A 137 13.30 -10.40 -5.84
N MET A 138 13.50 -9.11 -6.13
CA MET A 138 13.36 -8.57 -7.47
C MET A 138 14.66 -8.50 -8.25
N SER A 139 15.78 -8.54 -7.57
CA SER A 139 17.09 -8.43 -8.22
C SER A 139 17.69 -9.78 -8.58
N ALA A 140 17.01 -10.83 -8.27
CA ALA A 140 17.46 -12.18 -8.58
C ALA A 140 17.36 -12.49 -10.05
#